data_e8b0c242eeab46f0694803e8c9abcbea
#
_entry.id   e8b0c242eeab46f0694803e8c9abcbea
#
_cell.length_a   1.000
_cell.length_b   1.000
_cell.length_c   1.000
_cell.angle_alpha   90.00
_cell.angle_beta   90.00
_cell.angle_gamma   90.00
#
_symmetry.space_group_name_H-M   'P 1'
#
loop_
_entity.id
_entity.type
_entity.pdbx_description
1 polymer ?
#
loop_
_entity_poly.entity_id
_entity_poly.type
_entity_poly.pdbx_seq_one_letter_code
_entity_poly.pdbx_strand_id
1 'polypeptide(L)' 'MNERLRKVMVARYRAIIEDCKYKIRCYSDQEMVIPEHPDITLEIDKLLTDMSTAEEKLAVMELHYGKIGTEKVVL' A
#
# COMPACT_ATOMS: atom_id res chain seq x y z
N MET A 1 16.87 -11.76 3.48
CA MET A 1 16.83 -10.28 3.64
C MET A 1 17.07 -9.98 5.10
N ASN A 2 17.97 -9.05 5.38
CA ASN A 2 18.22 -8.76 6.79
C ASN A 2 17.11 -7.92 7.38
N GLU A 3 17.09 -7.87 8.71
CA GLU A 3 16.00 -7.25 9.42
C GLU A 3 15.86 -5.77 9.12
N ARG A 4 16.97 -5.09 9.01
CA ARG A 4 16.93 -3.65 8.76
C ARG A 4 16.32 -3.36 7.40
N LEU A 5 16.76 -4.06 6.38
CA LEU A 5 16.23 -3.87 5.04
C LEU A 5 14.76 -4.24 4.99
N ARG A 6 14.41 -5.33 5.68
CA ARG A 6 13.03 -5.75 5.72
C ARG A 6 12.13 -4.65 6.30
N LYS A 7 12.57 -4.03 7.38
CA LYS A 7 11.78 -2.96 7.98
C LYS A 7 11.60 -1.78 7.05
N VAL A 8 12.66 -1.44 6.32
CA VAL A 8 12.58 -0.34 5.38
C VAL A 8 11.56 -0.64 4.29
N MET A 9 11.60 -1.85 3.75
CA MET A 9 10.68 -2.19 2.67
C MET A 9 9.24 -2.26 3.14
N VAL A 10 9.02 -2.81 4.33
CA VAL A 10 7.67 -2.86 4.88
C VAL A 10 7.14 -1.45 5.10
N ALA A 11 7.97 -0.57 5.64
CA ALA A 11 7.54 0.80 5.88
C ALA A 11 7.20 1.50 4.56
N ARG A 12 7.96 1.21 3.52
CA ARG A 12 7.73 1.79 2.21
C ARG A 12 6.34 1.40 1.68
N TYR A 13 6.02 0.12 1.74
CA TYR A 13 4.73 -0.33 1.20
C TYR A 13 3.57 0.13 2.06
N ARG A 14 3.76 0.17 3.37
CA ARG A 14 2.70 0.68 4.24
C ARG A 14 2.45 2.16 3.98
N ALA A 15 3.50 2.92 3.71
CA ALA A 15 3.33 4.33 3.41
C ALA A 15 2.54 4.52 2.11
N ILE A 16 2.80 3.68 1.11
CA ILE A 16 2.05 3.75 -0.13
C ILE A 16 0.57 3.47 0.11
N ILE A 17 0.29 2.46 0.93
CA ILE A 17 -1.09 2.11 1.23
C ILE A 17 -1.80 3.26 1.94
N GLU A 18 -1.15 3.83 2.95
CA GLU A 18 -1.77 4.92 3.69
C GLU A 18 -1.95 6.16 2.81
N ASP A 19 -1.00 6.43 1.94
CA ASP A 19 -1.12 7.55 1.03
C ASP A 19 -2.30 7.37 0.08
N CYS A 20 -2.46 6.16 -0.44
CA CYS A 20 -3.58 5.86 -1.33
C CYS A 20 -4.91 5.99 -0.60
N LYS A 21 -4.98 5.48 0.62
CA LYS A 21 -6.20 5.60 1.42
C LYS A 21 -6.57 7.06 1.64
N TYR A 22 -5.58 7.86 1.96
CA TYR A 22 -5.82 9.28 2.20
C TYR A 22 -6.37 9.96 0.95
N LYS A 23 -5.76 9.68 -0.18
CA LYS A 23 -6.18 10.31 -1.42
C LYS A 23 -7.57 9.86 -1.85
N ILE A 24 -7.86 8.58 -1.70
CA ILE A 24 -9.18 8.06 -2.02
C ILE A 24 -10.21 8.74 -1.13
N ARG A 25 -9.90 8.90 0.13
CA ARG A 25 -10.80 9.56 1.05
C ARG A 25 -11.06 11.00 0.65
N CYS A 26 -10.02 11.70 0.23
CA CYS A 26 -10.18 13.08 -0.22
C CYS A 26 -11.12 13.18 -1.41
N TYR A 27 -10.96 12.29 -2.38
CA TYR A 27 -11.85 12.28 -3.51
C TYR A 27 -13.26 11.91 -3.12
N SER A 28 -13.39 10.97 -2.21
CA SER A 28 -14.69 10.46 -1.81
C SER A 28 -15.48 11.48 -1.01
N ASP A 29 -14.81 12.24 -0.16
CA ASP A 29 -15.47 13.20 0.69
C ASP A 29 -15.81 14.49 -0.02
N GLN A 30 -15.22 14.74 -1.15
CA GLN A 30 -15.51 15.92 -1.92
C GLN A 30 -16.66 15.65 -2.82
N GLU A 31 -17.78 16.21 -2.50
CA GLU A 31 -18.93 16.06 -3.36
C GLU A 31 -18.89 16.95 -4.52
N MET A 32 -17.86 17.74 -4.65
CA MET A 32 -17.88 18.70 -5.71
C MET A 32 -17.46 18.08 -7.00
N VAL A 33 -18.09 18.54 -8.02
CA VAL A 33 -17.70 18.24 -9.34
C VAL A 33 -16.62 19.24 -9.71
N ILE A 34 -15.46 18.72 -10.04
CA ILE A 34 -14.38 19.58 -10.48
C ILE A 34 -14.39 19.55 -11.98
N PRO A 35 -14.86 20.61 -12.61
CA PRO A 35 -15.12 20.56 -14.04
C PRO A 35 -13.91 20.22 -14.88
N GLU A 36 -12.76 20.69 -14.47
CA GLU A 36 -11.58 20.41 -15.26
C GLU A 36 -10.89 19.14 -14.82
N HIS A 37 -11.45 18.45 -13.87
CA HIS A 37 -10.85 17.19 -13.45
C HIS A 37 -11.39 16.10 -14.35
N PRO A 38 -10.54 15.51 -15.13
CA PRO A 38 -11.03 14.66 -16.20
C PRO A 38 -11.80 13.45 -15.73
N ASP A 39 -11.31 12.77 -14.70
CA ASP A 39 -11.99 11.52 -14.39
C ASP A 39 -11.59 11.03 -13.02
N ILE A 40 -12.48 11.25 -12.08
CA ILE A 40 -12.23 10.85 -10.70
C ILE A 40 -12.20 9.34 -10.58
N THR A 41 -13.03 8.65 -11.35
CA THR A 41 -13.05 7.20 -11.26
C THR A 41 -11.76 6.60 -11.77
N LEU A 42 -11.14 7.21 -12.77
CA LEU A 42 -9.85 6.74 -13.24
C LEU A 42 -8.78 6.96 -12.19
N GLU A 43 -8.83 8.09 -11.50
CA GLU A 43 -7.88 8.35 -10.44
C GLU A 43 -8.04 7.37 -9.30
N ILE A 44 -9.26 7.09 -8.91
CA ILE A 44 -9.52 6.12 -7.86
C ILE A 44 -9.03 4.74 -8.28
N ASP A 45 -9.29 4.37 -9.52
CA ASP A 45 -8.84 3.07 -9.99
C ASP A 45 -7.33 2.95 -9.95
N LYS A 46 -6.63 4.01 -10.31
CA LYS A 46 -5.19 4.01 -10.26
C LYS A 46 -4.68 3.88 -8.83
N LEU A 47 -5.33 4.57 -7.91
CA LEU A 47 -4.93 4.48 -6.51
C LEU A 47 -5.19 3.08 -5.96
N LEU A 48 -6.28 2.47 -6.36
CA LEU A 48 -6.56 1.10 -5.93
C LEU A 48 -5.54 0.14 -6.49
N THR A 49 -5.10 0.35 -7.72
CA THR A 49 -4.06 -0.47 -8.30
C THR A 49 -2.76 -0.34 -7.52
N ASP A 50 -2.38 0.90 -7.21
CA ASP A 50 -1.15 1.11 -6.44
C ASP A 50 -1.25 0.48 -5.07
N MET A 51 -2.40 0.62 -4.42
CA MET A 51 -2.60 0.05 -3.10
C MET A 51 -2.55 -1.46 -3.14
N SER A 52 -3.22 -2.07 -4.11
CA SER A 52 -3.24 -3.53 -4.18
C SER A 52 -1.86 -4.07 -4.51
N THR A 53 -1.09 -3.36 -5.33
CA THR A 53 0.27 -3.78 -5.61
C THR A 53 1.11 -3.76 -4.35
N ALA A 54 0.97 -2.71 -3.55
CA ALA A 54 1.73 -2.60 -2.31
C ALA A 54 1.32 -3.69 -1.32
N GLU A 55 0.02 -3.96 -1.22
CA GLU A 55 -0.45 -5.02 -0.33
C GLU A 55 0.05 -6.38 -0.77
N GLU A 56 0.08 -6.60 -2.07
CA GLU A 56 0.59 -7.85 -2.59
C GLU A 56 2.05 -8.03 -2.25
N LYS A 57 2.82 -6.96 -2.37
CA LYS A 57 4.24 -7.04 -2.03
C LYS A 57 4.45 -7.29 -0.55
N LEU A 58 3.61 -6.71 0.30
CA LEU A 58 3.68 -7.01 1.72
C LEU A 58 3.39 -8.47 1.99
N ALA A 59 2.41 -9.02 1.30
CA ALA A 59 2.09 -10.44 1.48
C ALA A 59 3.24 -11.32 1.04
N VAL A 60 3.88 -10.98 -0.06
CA VAL A 60 5.04 -11.72 -0.53
C VAL A 60 6.17 -11.65 0.49
N MET A 61 6.40 -10.47 1.04
CA MET A 61 7.43 -10.31 2.04
C MET A 61 7.15 -11.16 3.27
N GLU A 62 5.90 -11.17 3.69
CA GLU A 62 5.55 -11.95 4.86
C GLU A 62 5.71 -13.43 4.60
N LEU A 63 5.31 -13.86 3.43
CA LEU A 63 5.37 -15.28 3.10
C LEU A 63 6.80 -15.79 2.95
N HIS A 64 7.65 -15.01 2.31
CA HIS A 64 8.98 -15.50 1.96
C HIS A 64 10.09 -14.97 2.85
N TYR A 65 9.88 -13.83 3.46
CA TYR A 65 10.92 -13.19 4.26
C TYR A 65 10.46 -12.91 5.68
N GLY A 66 9.27 -13.32 5.97
CA GLY A 66 8.61 -13.39 7.23
C GLY A 66 9.12 -12.56 8.38
N LYS A 67 8.60 -12.89 9.53
CA LYS A 67 9.06 -12.28 10.76
C LYS A 67 10.21 -13.10 11.28
N ILE A 68 11.21 -12.39 11.72
CA ILE A 68 12.39 -13.07 12.22
C ILE A 68 12.06 -14.00 13.36
N GLY A 69 11.15 -13.56 14.24
CA GLY A 69 10.75 -14.41 15.33
C GLY A 69 10.12 -15.71 14.85
N THR A 70 9.36 -15.61 13.79
CA THR A 70 8.70 -16.79 13.24
C THR A 70 9.71 -17.80 12.72
N GLU A 71 10.74 -17.30 12.08
CA GLU A 71 11.76 -18.18 11.56
C GLU A 71 12.43 -18.98 12.65
N LYS A 72 12.68 -18.32 13.76
CA LYS A 72 13.32 -19.01 14.85
C LYS A 72 12.45 -20.10 15.42
N VAL A 73 11.18 -19.85 15.44
CA VAL A 73 10.26 -20.81 16.03
C VAL A 73 10.20 -22.07 15.20
N VAL A 74 10.35 -21.94 13.92
CA VAL A 74 10.22 -23.07 13.03
C VAL A 74 11.30 -24.11 13.27
N LEU A 75 12.42 -23.69 13.75
CA LEU A 75 13.48 -24.63 14.00
C LEU A 75 13.23 -25.48 15.22
#